data_b0e48c5932bb0d38da9448d01abaed27
#
_entry.id   b0e48c5932bb0d38da9448d01abaed27
#
_cell.length_a   1.000
_cell.length_b   1.000
_cell.length_c   1.000
_cell.angle_alpha   90.00
_cell.angle_beta   90.00
_cell.angle_gamma   90.00
#
_symmetry.space_group_name_H-M   'P 1'
#
loop_
_entity.id
_entity.type
_entity.pdbx_description
1 polymer ?
#
loop_
_entity_poly.entity_id
_entity_poly.type
_entity_poly.pdbx_seq_one_letter_code
_entity_poly.pdbx_strand_id
1 'polypeptide(L)'
;MADIRSLVGSKIRDCRKAKGLSQDQLAELCGFHYSYIGGVERGERNISLENLAKIAAALELEPKVFFEFDVPFQQPVSDKKDAAIQEVLAILKAKDVQYIQMTKKLLVEIFKTFPRQ
;
A
#
# COMPACT_ATOMS: atom_id res chain seq x y z
N MET A 1 11.92 1.92 -11.51
CA MET A 1 10.96 2.31 -10.46
C MET A 1 9.54 1.99 -10.93
N ALA A 2 8.83 1.21 -10.18
CA ALA A 2 7.47 0.85 -10.53
C ALA A 2 6.52 2.00 -10.22
N ASP A 3 5.65 2.35 -11.15
CA ASP A 3 4.65 3.36 -10.90
C ASP A 3 3.42 2.74 -10.23
N ILE A 4 2.50 3.60 -9.78
CA ILE A 4 1.33 3.15 -9.02
C ILE A 4 0.42 2.24 -9.86
N ARG A 5 0.30 2.49 -11.17
CA ARG A 5 -0.55 1.66 -12.02
C ARG A 5 -0.02 0.24 -12.12
N SER A 6 1.29 0.09 -12.25
CA SER A 6 1.93 -1.23 -12.31
C SER A 6 1.81 -1.97 -10.99
N LEU A 7 2.00 -1.27 -9.87
CA LEU A 7 1.91 -1.88 -8.54
C LEU A 7 0.49 -2.34 -8.25
N VAL A 8 -0.51 -1.49 -8.49
CA VAL A 8 -1.91 -1.84 -8.30
C VAL A 8 -2.33 -2.96 -9.24
N GLY A 9 -1.94 -2.85 -10.51
CA GLY A 9 -2.27 -3.87 -11.51
C GLY A 9 -1.70 -5.24 -11.15
N SER A 10 -0.47 -5.27 -10.70
CA SER A 10 0.18 -6.51 -10.25
C SER A 10 -0.55 -7.12 -9.06
N LYS A 11 -0.98 -6.27 -8.11
CA LYS A 11 -1.72 -6.74 -6.94
C LYS A 11 -3.08 -7.30 -7.31
N ILE A 12 -3.78 -6.65 -8.25
CA ILE A 12 -5.06 -7.15 -8.77
C ILE A 12 -4.85 -8.54 -9.39
N ARG A 13 -3.80 -8.69 -10.19
CA ARG A 13 -3.48 -9.97 -10.80
C ARG A 13 -3.24 -11.05 -9.76
N ASP A 14 -2.45 -10.75 -8.72
CA ASP A 14 -2.17 -11.71 -7.66
C ASP A 14 -3.45 -12.12 -6.93
N CYS A 15 -4.31 -11.17 -6.60
CA CYS A 15 -5.58 -11.44 -5.94
C CYS A 15 -6.51 -12.26 -6.84
N ARG A 16 -6.54 -11.94 -8.14
CA ARG A 16 -7.33 -12.70 -9.10
C ARG A 16 -6.88 -14.15 -9.15
N LYS A 17 -5.58 -14.37 -9.26
CA LYS A 17 -5.03 -15.73 -9.31
C LYS A 17 -5.27 -16.49 -8.02
N ALA A 18 -5.18 -15.81 -6.88
CA ALA A 18 -5.46 -16.42 -5.59
C ALA A 18 -6.91 -16.91 -5.49
N LYS A 19 -7.84 -16.26 -6.19
CA LYS A 19 -9.23 -16.68 -6.26
C LYS A 19 -9.47 -17.72 -7.35
N GLY A 20 -8.45 -18.07 -8.12
CA GLY A 20 -8.58 -19.05 -9.19
C GLY A 20 -9.32 -18.55 -10.41
N LEU A 21 -9.36 -17.24 -10.64
CA LEU A 21 -10.10 -16.63 -11.74
C LEU A 21 -9.16 -16.31 -12.90
N SER A 22 -9.66 -16.49 -14.12
CA SER A 22 -9.00 -15.97 -15.32
C SER A 22 -9.34 -14.49 -15.49
N GLN A 23 -8.63 -13.81 -16.39
CA GLN A 23 -8.97 -12.43 -16.74
C GLN A 23 -10.38 -12.32 -17.29
N ASP A 24 -10.79 -13.29 -18.12
CA ASP A 24 -12.15 -13.33 -18.67
C ASP A 24 -13.19 -13.46 -17.55
N GLN A 25 -12.94 -14.34 -16.61
CA GLN A 25 -13.87 -14.58 -15.50
C GLN A 25 -14.01 -13.35 -14.64
N LEU A 26 -12.90 -12.69 -14.31
CA LEU A 26 -12.97 -11.47 -13.52
C LEU A 26 -13.68 -10.36 -14.27
N ALA A 27 -13.37 -10.21 -15.56
CA ALA A 27 -14.03 -9.19 -16.41
C ALA A 27 -15.54 -9.41 -16.43
N GLU A 28 -15.97 -10.65 -16.56
CA GLU A 28 -17.39 -10.98 -16.57
C GLU A 28 -18.07 -10.59 -15.27
N LEU A 29 -17.44 -10.87 -14.13
CA LEU A 29 -17.98 -10.50 -12.82
C LEU A 29 -18.10 -8.98 -12.66
N CYS A 30 -17.17 -8.23 -13.24
CA CYS A 30 -17.16 -6.76 -13.13
C CYS A 30 -18.01 -6.06 -14.18
N GLY A 31 -18.38 -6.76 -15.24
CA GLY A 31 -19.02 -6.13 -16.39
C GLY A 31 -18.06 -5.40 -17.30
N PHE A 32 -16.79 -5.78 -17.31
CA PHE A 32 -15.75 -5.19 -18.15
C PHE A 32 -15.37 -6.14 -19.28
N HIS A 33 -14.77 -5.57 -20.33
CA HIS A 33 -14.15 -6.37 -21.37
C HIS A 33 -12.83 -6.98 -20.81
N TYR A 34 -12.52 -8.21 -21.23
CA TYR A 34 -11.33 -8.88 -20.73
C TYR A 34 -10.04 -8.09 -21.01
N SER A 35 -9.99 -7.39 -22.16
CA SER A 35 -8.80 -6.61 -22.52
C SER A 35 -8.59 -5.44 -21.55
N TYR A 36 -9.66 -4.92 -20.96
CA TYR A 36 -9.54 -3.88 -19.95
C TYR A 36 -8.84 -4.43 -18.70
N ILE A 37 -9.26 -5.61 -18.24
CA ILE A 37 -8.61 -6.24 -17.09
C ILE A 37 -7.14 -6.50 -17.38
N GLY A 38 -6.81 -7.04 -18.56
CA GLY A 38 -5.43 -7.25 -18.95
C GLY A 38 -4.61 -5.97 -18.93
N GLY A 39 -5.18 -4.89 -19.49
CA GLY A 39 -4.51 -3.59 -19.50
C GLY A 39 -4.27 -3.03 -18.11
N VAL A 40 -5.25 -3.18 -17.22
CA VAL A 40 -5.12 -2.75 -15.82
C VAL A 40 -4.00 -3.53 -15.13
N GLU A 41 -3.98 -4.84 -15.31
CA GLU A 41 -2.97 -5.70 -14.67
C GLU A 41 -1.56 -5.38 -15.15
N ARG A 42 -1.40 -4.97 -16.40
CA ARG A 42 -0.10 -4.57 -16.95
C ARG A 42 0.29 -3.14 -16.63
N GLY A 43 -0.56 -2.39 -15.95
CA GLY A 43 -0.29 -1.00 -15.63
C GLY A 43 -0.45 -0.05 -16.81
N GLU A 44 -1.15 -0.48 -17.86
CA GLU A 44 -1.36 0.32 -19.07
C GLU A 44 -2.59 1.20 -19.01
N ARG A 45 -3.48 0.94 -18.06
CA ARG A 45 -4.72 1.69 -17.90
C ARG A 45 -4.70 2.50 -16.63
N ASN A 46 -5.26 3.69 -16.72
CA ASN A 46 -5.44 4.57 -15.58
C ASN A 46 -6.84 4.30 -15.02
N ILE A 47 -6.92 3.34 -14.09
CA ILE A 47 -8.19 2.87 -13.56
C ILE A 47 -8.85 3.92 -12.67
N SER A 48 -10.17 4.09 -12.83
CA SER A 48 -10.94 4.97 -11.96
C SER A 48 -11.15 4.30 -10.60
N LEU A 49 -11.43 5.12 -9.58
CA LEU A 49 -11.75 4.59 -8.26
C LEU A 49 -13.02 3.74 -8.29
N GLU A 50 -14.01 4.14 -9.09
CA GLU A 50 -15.23 3.35 -9.24
C GLU A 50 -14.95 1.97 -9.83
N ASN A 51 -14.13 1.91 -10.86
CA ASN A 51 -13.78 0.63 -11.47
C ASN A 51 -12.94 -0.23 -10.54
N LEU A 52 -12.04 0.42 -9.78
CA LEU A 52 -11.24 -0.29 -8.77
C LEU A 52 -12.16 -0.93 -7.72
N ALA A 53 -13.16 -0.20 -7.27
CA ALA A 53 -14.14 -0.71 -6.31
C ALA A 53 -14.93 -1.90 -6.88
N LYS A 54 -15.28 -1.86 -8.16
CA LYS A 54 -15.96 -2.97 -8.81
C LYS A 54 -15.09 -4.23 -8.85
N ILE A 55 -13.81 -4.06 -9.14
CA ILE A 55 -12.87 -5.19 -9.15
C ILE A 55 -12.72 -5.76 -7.74
N ALA A 56 -12.60 -4.90 -6.73
CA ALA A 56 -12.50 -5.33 -5.35
C ALA A 56 -13.73 -6.13 -4.93
N ALA A 57 -14.92 -5.63 -5.26
CA ALA A 57 -16.16 -6.31 -4.93
C ALA A 57 -16.24 -7.69 -5.59
N ALA A 58 -15.84 -7.78 -6.86
CA ALA A 58 -15.82 -9.05 -7.58
C ALA A 58 -14.87 -10.06 -6.94
N LEU A 59 -13.78 -9.59 -6.37
CA LEU A 59 -12.81 -10.45 -5.68
C LEU A 59 -13.13 -10.63 -4.19
N GLU A 60 -14.21 -10.02 -3.72
CA GLU A 60 -14.63 -10.06 -2.32
C GLU A 60 -13.55 -9.50 -1.39
N LEU A 61 -12.92 -8.41 -1.81
CA LEU A 61 -11.86 -7.75 -1.06
C LEU A 61 -12.19 -6.28 -0.86
N GLU A 62 -11.58 -5.68 0.16
CA GLU A 62 -11.62 -4.23 0.31
C GLU A 62 -10.62 -3.60 -0.66
N PRO A 63 -10.94 -2.43 -1.24
CA PRO A 63 -10.03 -1.79 -2.20
C PRO A 63 -8.63 -1.52 -1.64
N LYS A 64 -8.50 -1.31 -0.33
CA LYS A 64 -7.19 -1.03 0.28
C LYS A 64 -6.17 -2.14 0.02
N VAL A 65 -6.63 -3.37 -0.18
CA VAL A 65 -5.75 -4.52 -0.42
C VAL A 65 -4.88 -4.28 -1.65
N PHE A 66 -5.40 -3.57 -2.64
CA PHE A 66 -4.67 -3.31 -3.89
C PHE A 66 -3.51 -2.33 -3.70
N PHE A 67 -3.43 -1.66 -2.55
CA PHE A 67 -2.36 -0.75 -2.21
C PHE A 67 -1.38 -1.32 -1.18
N GLU A 68 -1.57 -2.56 -0.77
CA GLU A 68 -0.67 -3.25 0.14
C GLU A 68 0.43 -3.92 -0.69
N PHE A 69 1.45 -3.15 -1.01
CA PHE A 69 2.51 -3.59 -1.91
C PHE A 69 3.59 -4.35 -1.15
N ASP A 70 4.09 -5.41 -1.76
CA ASP A 70 5.19 -6.18 -1.21
C ASP A 70 6.49 -5.38 -1.21
N VAL A 71 6.61 -4.46 -2.18
CA VAL A 71 7.74 -3.54 -2.27
C VAL A 71 7.20 -2.15 -1.94
N PRO A 72 7.84 -1.41 -1.03
CA PRO A 72 7.33 -0.09 -0.67
C PRO A 72 7.21 0.80 -1.89
N PHE A 73 6.06 1.49 -1.99
CA PHE A 73 5.88 2.51 -3.00
C PHE A 73 6.78 3.69 -2.63
N GLN A 74 7.69 4.05 -3.53
CA GLN A 74 8.63 5.11 -3.24
C GLN A 74 7.99 6.45 -3.50
N GLN A 75 7.81 7.19 -2.43
CA GLN A 75 7.36 8.56 -2.52
C GLN A 75 8.47 9.38 -3.18
N PRO A 76 8.11 10.37 -3.98
CA PRO A 76 9.13 11.25 -4.57
C PRO A 76 9.89 12.08 -3.54
N VAL A 77 9.41 12.11 -2.30
CA VAL A 77 10.07 12.87 -1.24
C VAL A 77 10.52 11.88 -0.18
N SER A 78 11.68 11.34 -0.36
CA SER A 78 12.34 10.57 0.67
C SER A 78 13.57 11.36 1.08
N ASP A 79 13.57 11.90 2.27
CA ASP A 79 14.75 12.55 2.78
C ASP A 79 15.33 11.74 3.94
N LYS A 80 16.47 12.19 4.40
CA LYS A 80 17.17 11.52 5.52
C LYS A 80 16.32 11.54 6.79
N LYS A 81 15.50 12.56 6.95
CA LYS A 81 14.61 12.68 8.10
C LYS A 81 13.58 11.56 8.13
N ASP A 82 12.93 11.30 7.00
CA ASP A 82 11.92 10.23 6.93
C ASP A 82 12.55 8.87 7.18
N ALA A 83 13.73 8.61 6.63
CA ALA A 83 14.43 7.36 6.86
C ALA A 83 14.76 7.19 8.33
N ALA A 84 15.23 8.24 8.99
CA ALA A 84 15.55 8.19 10.41
C ALA A 84 14.32 7.92 11.27
N ILE A 85 13.19 8.54 10.94
CA ILE A 85 11.93 8.31 11.65
C ILE A 85 11.51 6.85 11.50
N GLN A 86 11.61 6.28 10.31
CA GLN A 86 11.25 4.88 10.09
C GLN A 86 12.14 3.94 10.87
N GLU A 87 13.41 4.24 11.00
CA GLU A 87 14.33 3.44 11.81
C GLU A 87 13.92 3.45 13.29
N VAL A 88 13.53 4.61 13.81
CA VAL A 88 13.08 4.72 15.20
C VAL A 88 11.78 3.95 15.39
N LEU A 89 10.84 4.05 14.45
CA LEU A 89 9.59 3.32 14.53
C LEU A 89 9.84 1.81 14.52
N ALA A 90 10.78 1.34 13.72
CA ALA A 90 11.11 -0.09 13.68
C ALA A 90 11.61 -0.59 15.03
N ILE A 91 12.43 0.21 15.72
CA ILE A 91 12.93 -0.11 17.05
C ILE A 91 11.75 -0.20 18.03
N LEU A 92 10.86 0.78 18.00
CA LEU A 92 9.73 0.85 18.93
C LEU A 92 8.72 -0.27 18.70
N LYS A 93 8.49 -0.66 17.46
CA LYS A 93 7.54 -1.72 17.14
C LYS A 93 7.93 -3.07 17.72
N ALA A 94 9.22 -3.28 17.96
CA ALA A 94 9.71 -4.52 18.54
C ALA A 94 9.60 -4.55 20.06
N LYS A 95 9.15 -3.49 20.70
CA LYS A 95 9.15 -3.35 22.14
C LYS A 95 7.73 -3.38 22.73
N ASP A 96 7.65 -3.77 24.00
CA ASP A 96 6.40 -3.74 24.74
C ASP A 96 5.94 -2.31 25.00
N VAL A 97 4.65 -2.15 25.27
CA VAL A 97 4.06 -0.82 25.46
C VAL A 97 4.73 -0.04 26.57
N GLN A 98 5.20 -0.69 27.63
CA GLN A 98 5.86 0.01 28.73
C GLN A 98 7.16 0.69 28.29
N TYR A 99 7.91 0.05 27.40
CA TYR A 99 9.13 0.64 26.86
C TYR A 99 8.83 1.81 25.94
N ILE A 100 7.77 1.69 25.17
CA ILE A 100 7.34 2.76 24.27
C ILE A 100 6.91 3.98 25.07
N GLN A 101 6.16 3.79 26.15
CA GLN A 101 5.72 4.88 27.00
C GLN A 101 6.89 5.56 27.71
N MET A 102 7.85 4.78 28.16
CA MET A 102 9.06 5.34 28.78
C MET A 102 9.85 6.16 27.76
N THR A 103 10.00 5.65 26.55
CA THR A 103 10.68 6.37 25.48
C THR A 103 9.99 7.68 25.16
N LYS A 104 8.65 7.68 25.14
CA LYS A 104 7.87 8.89 24.91
C LYS A 104 8.19 9.96 25.96
N LYS A 105 8.24 9.58 27.22
CA LYS A 105 8.57 10.50 28.31
C LYS A 105 9.97 11.09 28.15
N LEU A 106 10.94 10.24 27.80
CA LEU A 106 12.30 10.70 27.58
C LEU A 106 12.39 11.68 26.42
N LEU A 107 11.69 11.41 25.34
CA LEU A 107 11.68 12.31 24.18
C LEU A 107 11.10 13.68 24.54
N VAL A 108 10.02 13.70 25.31
CA VAL A 108 9.42 14.96 25.74
C VAL A 108 10.42 15.77 26.57
N GLU A 109 11.10 15.12 27.51
CA GLU A 109 12.08 15.80 28.37
C GLU A 109 13.29 16.31 27.57
N ILE A 110 13.78 15.50 26.64
CA ILE A 110 14.90 15.90 25.79
C ILE A 110 14.54 17.15 25.00
N PHE A 111 13.36 17.19 24.40
CA PHE A 111 12.97 18.31 23.57
C PHE A 111 12.63 19.56 24.34
N LYS A 112 12.29 19.44 25.63
CA LYS A 112 12.21 20.60 26.53
C LYS A 112 13.58 21.18 26.80
N THR A 113 14.58 20.30 26.99
CA THR A 113 15.95 20.71 27.29
C THR A 113 16.62 21.36 26.08
N PHE A 114 16.31 20.87 24.88
CA PHE A 114 16.89 21.38 23.63
C PHE A 114 15.78 21.93 22.77
N PRO A 115 15.27 23.11 23.11
CA PRO A 115 14.13 23.66 22.39
C PRO A 115 14.47 23.89 20.93
N ARG A 116 13.47 23.71 20.10
CA ARG A 116 13.61 23.90 18.69
C ARG A 116 13.89 25.34 18.33
N GLN A 117 14.74 25.53 17.37
CA GLN A 117 15.07 26.83 16.85
C GLN A 117 14.14 27.24 15.72
#